data_d399031e6f4f185cb4896865c2aabb48
#
_entry.id   d399031e6f4f185cb4896865c2aabb48
#
_cell.length_a   1.000
_cell.length_b   1.000
_cell.length_c   1.000
_cell.angle_alpha   90.00
_cell.angle_beta   90.00
_cell.angle_gamma   90.00
#
_symmetry.space_group_name_H-M   'P 1'
#
loop_
_entity.id
_entity.type
_entity.pdbx_description
1 polymer ?
#
loop_
_entity_poly.entity_id
_entity_poly.type
_entity_poly.pdbx_seq_one_letter_code
_entity_poly.pdbx_strand_id
1 'polypeptide(L)'
;DVYKRQAEFALIRKIAEMPEMINTAAKDYDPSALTRYSYELAQAFHKFYDSCPIKDADADVKQSRLALCEAARTTLRNVLSLLKVEAPERM
;
A
#
# COMPACT_ATOMS: atom_id res chain seq x y z
N ASP A 1 0.21 -17.22 13.79
CA ASP A 1 1.63 -16.94 13.54
C ASP A 1 1.93 -15.46 13.67
N VAL A 2 2.90 -15.13 14.48
CA VAL A 2 3.27 -13.74 14.77
C VAL A 2 3.74 -12.99 13.53
N TYR A 3 4.53 -13.64 12.69
CA TYR A 3 5.09 -12.99 11.51
C TYR A 3 4.03 -12.67 10.48
N LYS A 4 3.05 -13.55 10.28
CA LYS A 4 1.94 -13.30 9.37
C LYS A 4 1.10 -12.14 9.86
N ARG A 5 0.84 -12.10 11.16
CA ARG A 5 0.05 -11.03 11.77
C ARG A 5 0.76 -9.69 11.65
N GLN A 6 2.08 -9.68 11.87
CA GLN A 6 2.87 -8.47 11.74
C GLN A 6 2.83 -7.94 10.30
N ALA A 7 2.95 -8.84 9.32
CA ALA A 7 2.91 -8.44 7.92
C ALA A 7 1.55 -7.87 7.53
N GLU A 8 0.47 -8.48 8.03
CA GLU A 8 -0.88 -7.98 7.79
C GLU A 8 -1.08 -6.59 8.39
N PHE A 9 -0.69 -6.41 9.64
CA PHE A 9 -0.83 -5.13 10.32
C PHE A 9 0.03 -4.05 9.69
N ALA A 10 1.24 -4.39 9.27
CA ALA A 10 2.12 -3.42 8.61
C ALA A 10 1.48 -2.91 7.31
N LEU A 11 0.89 -3.80 6.55
CA LEU A 11 0.23 -3.41 5.31
C LEU A 11 -1.01 -2.55 5.57
N ILE A 12 -1.84 -2.97 6.53
CA ILE A 12 -3.04 -2.22 6.91
C ILE A 12 -2.67 -0.81 7.36
N ARG A 13 -1.66 -0.70 8.20
CA ARG A 13 -1.20 0.59 8.69
C ARG A 13 -0.71 1.47 7.56
N LYS A 14 0.03 0.88 6.61
CA LYS A 14 0.55 1.63 5.48
C LYS A 14 -0.57 2.17 4.60
N ILE A 15 -1.58 1.35 4.35
CA ILE A 15 -2.75 1.80 3.59
C ILE A 15 -3.45 2.95 4.31
N ALA A 16 -3.59 2.84 5.62
CA ALA A 16 -4.29 3.85 6.43
C ALA A 16 -3.55 5.19 6.49
N GLU A 17 -2.25 5.20 6.20
CA GLU A 17 -1.46 6.45 6.17
C GLU A 17 -1.70 7.29 4.92
N MET A 18 -2.36 6.74 3.92
CA MET A 18 -2.49 7.41 2.62
C MET A 18 -3.09 8.83 2.70
N PRO A 19 -4.22 9.05 3.40
CA PRO A 19 -4.79 10.41 3.42
C PRO A 19 -3.83 11.44 4.00
N GLU A 20 -3.09 11.07 5.04
CA GLU A 20 -2.13 11.96 5.67
C GLU A 20 -0.95 12.25 4.74
N MET A 21 -0.49 11.24 4.03
CA MET A 21 0.62 11.41 3.08
C MET A 21 0.23 12.32 1.92
N ILE A 22 -0.99 12.19 1.44
CA ILE A 22 -1.48 13.05 0.37
C ILE A 22 -1.56 14.50 0.85
N ASN A 23 -2.06 14.70 2.05
CA ASN A 23 -2.14 16.03 2.67
C ASN A 23 -0.76 16.66 2.80
N THR A 24 0.20 15.91 3.31
CA THR A 24 1.56 16.39 3.50
C THR A 24 2.20 16.75 2.17
N ALA A 25 2.07 15.90 1.19
CA ALA A 25 2.65 16.13 -0.13
C ALA A 25 2.06 17.36 -0.80
N ALA A 26 0.74 17.53 -0.70
CA ALA A 26 0.08 18.69 -1.29
C ALA A 26 0.47 19.99 -0.61
N LYS A 27 0.55 19.96 0.72
CA LYS A 27 0.87 21.13 1.51
C LYS A 27 2.29 21.63 1.25
N ASP A 28 3.22 20.70 1.12
CA ASP A 28 4.64 21.04 0.98
C ASP A 28 5.11 21.02 -0.47
N TYR A 29 4.23 20.70 -1.43
CA TYR A 29 4.59 20.53 -2.84
C TYR A 29 5.74 19.54 -2.98
N ASP A 30 5.66 18.42 -2.26
CA ASP A 30 6.74 17.44 -2.19
C ASP A 30 6.34 16.10 -2.79
N PRO A 31 6.48 15.94 -4.12
CA PRO A 31 6.14 14.66 -4.75
C PRO A 31 7.06 13.52 -4.32
N SER A 32 8.24 13.82 -3.78
CA SER A 32 9.15 12.78 -3.32
C SER A 32 8.57 12.02 -2.13
N ALA A 33 7.74 12.67 -1.31
CA ALA A 33 7.06 12.01 -0.20
C ALA A 33 6.10 10.94 -0.71
N LEU A 34 5.37 11.24 -1.80
CA LEU A 34 4.49 10.27 -2.42
C LEU A 34 5.26 9.13 -3.08
N THR A 35 6.38 9.44 -3.70
CA THR A 35 7.23 8.42 -4.30
C THR A 35 7.74 7.46 -3.24
N ARG A 36 8.23 7.98 -2.13
CA ARG A 36 8.70 7.16 -1.03
C ARG A 36 7.57 6.32 -0.44
N TYR A 37 6.40 6.93 -0.27
CA TYR A 37 5.25 6.22 0.25
C TYR A 37 4.83 5.06 -0.66
N SER A 38 4.80 5.28 -1.98
CA SER A 38 4.44 4.22 -2.92
C SER A 38 5.42 3.06 -2.86
N TYR A 39 6.70 3.35 -2.69
CA TYR A 39 7.72 2.33 -2.56
C TYR A 39 7.54 1.52 -1.27
N GLU A 40 7.31 2.22 -0.17
CA GLU A 40 7.08 1.57 1.12
C GLU A 40 5.81 0.73 1.13
N LEU A 41 4.76 1.23 0.49
CA LEU A 41 3.52 0.47 0.36
C LEU A 41 3.74 -0.80 -0.45
N ALA A 42 4.47 -0.70 -1.57
CA ALA A 42 4.77 -1.86 -2.40
C ALA A 42 5.59 -2.88 -1.62
N GLN A 43 6.55 -2.44 -0.81
CA GLN A 43 7.35 -3.33 0.02
C GLN A 43 6.49 -4.04 1.06
N ALA A 44 5.60 -3.31 1.72
CA ALA A 44 4.71 -3.89 2.72
C ALA A 44 3.76 -4.91 2.08
N PHE A 45 3.25 -4.61 0.91
CA PHE A 45 2.41 -5.53 0.17
C PHE A 45 3.18 -6.80 -0.20
N HIS A 46 4.38 -6.65 -0.71
CA HIS A 46 5.20 -7.78 -1.12
C HIS A 46 5.49 -8.71 0.06
N LYS A 47 5.86 -8.11 1.18
CA LYS A 47 6.13 -8.89 2.39
C LYS A 47 4.88 -9.63 2.87
N PHE A 48 3.74 -8.96 2.84
CA PHE A 48 2.48 -9.59 3.19
C PHE A 48 2.17 -10.76 2.25
N TYR A 49 2.30 -10.55 0.95
CA TYR A 49 2.00 -11.57 -0.04
C TYR A 49 2.88 -12.80 0.14
N ASP A 50 4.16 -12.60 0.42
CA ASP A 50 5.10 -13.70 0.61
C ASP A 50 4.87 -14.43 1.92
N SER A 51 4.45 -13.71 2.98
CA SER A 51 4.33 -14.28 4.33
C SER A 51 2.98 -14.92 4.61
N CYS A 52 1.94 -14.51 3.88
CA CYS A 52 0.57 -14.90 4.17
C CYS A 52 -0.03 -15.64 2.98
N PRO A 53 0.06 -16.99 2.95
CA PRO A 53 -0.48 -17.76 1.84
C PRO A 53 -1.98 -17.51 1.68
N ILE A 54 -2.40 -17.36 0.44
CA ILE A 54 -3.81 -17.08 0.13
C ILE A 54 -4.47 -18.33 -0.44
N LYS A 55 -3.77 -19.02 -1.32
CA LYS A 55 -4.32 -20.11 -2.08
C LYS A 55 -4.88 -21.24 -1.22
N ASP A 56 -4.15 -21.62 -0.18
CA ASP A 56 -4.52 -22.76 0.66
C ASP A 56 -5.12 -22.35 2.01
N ALA A 57 -5.45 -21.06 2.16
CA ALA A 57 -6.04 -20.58 3.39
C ALA A 57 -7.51 -20.96 3.49
N ASP A 58 -8.03 -20.99 4.73
CA ASP A 58 -9.46 -21.17 4.96
C ASP A 58 -10.25 -20.08 4.25
N ALA A 59 -11.52 -20.38 3.92
CA ALA A 59 -12.33 -19.47 3.13
C ALA A 59 -12.42 -18.06 3.71
N ASP A 60 -12.59 -17.95 5.02
CA ASP A 60 -12.68 -16.65 5.68
C ASP A 60 -11.37 -15.85 5.57
N VAL A 61 -10.28 -16.53 5.86
CA VAL A 61 -8.94 -15.94 5.82
C VAL A 61 -8.58 -15.57 4.39
N LYS A 62 -8.89 -16.43 3.45
CA LYS A 62 -8.63 -16.19 2.04
C LYS A 62 -9.34 -14.93 1.57
N GLN A 63 -10.62 -14.79 1.93
CA GLN A 63 -11.40 -13.63 1.53
C GLN A 63 -10.84 -12.34 2.12
N SER A 64 -10.47 -12.38 3.41
CA SER A 64 -9.87 -11.23 4.07
C SER A 64 -8.55 -10.82 3.42
N ARG A 65 -7.73 -11.80 3.09
CA ARG A 65 -6.42 -11.52 2.48
C ARG A 65 -6.56 -10.99 1.05
N LEU A 66 -7.53 -11.51 0.30
CA LEU A 66 -7.81 -11.00 -1.04
C LEU A 66 -8.32 -9.56 -0.98
N ALA A 67 -9.16 -9.25 0.01
CA ALA A 67 -9.66 -7.89 0.19
C ALA A 67 -8.51 -6.93 0.52
N LEU A 68 -7.56 -7.38 1.34
CA LEU A 68 -6.40 -6.56 1.68
C LEU A 68 -5.50 -6.33 0.47
N CYS A 69 -5.31 -7.34 -0.37
CA CYS A 69 -4.57 -7.20 -1.62
C CYS A 69 -5.23 -6.16 -2.53
N GLU A 70 -6.54 -6.21 -2.64
CA GLU A 70 -7.28 -5.28 -3.48
C GLU A 70 -7.19 -3.86 -2.95
N ALA A 71 -7.26 -3.69 -1.63
CA ALA A 71 -7.11 -2.39 -1.00
C ALA A 71 -5.71 -1.82 -1.25
N ALA A 72 -4.68 -2.65 -1.12
CA ALA A 72 -3.30 -2.22 -1.37
C ALA A 72 -3.11 -1.80 -2.82
N ARG A 73 -3.66 -2.58 -3.75
CA ARG A 73 -3.56 -2.29 -5.18
C ARG A 73 -4.24 -0.99 -5.53
N THR A 74 -5.44 -0.78 -5.00
CA THR A 74 -6.20 0.44 -5.25
C THR A 74 -5.47 1.66 -4.70
N THR A 75 -4.94 1.54 -3.48
CA THR A 75 -4.19 2.63 -2.86
C THR A 75 -2.97 2.98 -3.68
N LEU A 76 -2.19 1.97 -4.09
CA LEU A 76 -1.00 2.20 -4.89
C LEU A 76 -1.34 2.86 -6.23
N ARG A 77 -2.40 2.40 -6.88
CA ARG A 77 -2.86 2.99 -8.14
C ARG A 77 -3.20 4.46 -7.96
N ASN A 78 -3.89 4.79 -6.88
CA ASN A 78 -4.28 6.17 -6.61
C ASN A 78 -3.07 7.06 -6.35
N VAL A 79 -2.10 6.57 -5.59
CA VAL A 79 -0.87 7.32 -5.33
C VAL A 79 -0.08 7.55 -6.61
N LEU A 80 0.05 6.52 -7.44
CA LEU A 80 0.78 6.64 -8.71
C LEU A 80 0.07 7.60 -9.67
N SER A 81 -1.27 7.63 -9.65
CA SER A 81 -2.03 8.58 -10.45
C SER A 81 -1.76 10.02 -10.02
N LEU A 82 -1.66 10.24 -8.71
CA LEU A 82 -1.32 11.56 -8.18
C LEU A 82 0.09 11.98 -8.59
N LEU A 83 1.03 11.05 -8.57
CA LEU A 83 2.40 11.33 -9.00
C LEU A 83 2.46 11.77 -10.45
N LYS A 84 1.64 11.18 -11.30
CA LYS A 84 1.56 11.59 -12.71
C LYS A 84 1.12 13.04 -12.85
N VAL A 85 0.14 13.46 -12.05
CA VAL A 85 -0.36 14.82 -12.08
C VAL A 85 0.67 15.79 -11.56
N GLU A 86 1.37 15.43 -10.48
CA GLU A 86 2.33 16.31 -9.83
C GLU A 86 3.61 16.53 -10.64
N ALA A 87 4.00 15.56 -11.47
CA ALA A 87 5.25 15.65 -12.20
C ALA A 87 5.13 15.11 -13.63
N PRO A 88 4.21 15.66 -14.44
CA PRO A 88 3.97 15.13 -15.79
C PRO A 88 5.16 15.31 -16.72
N GLU A 89 5.99 16.31 -16.50
CA GLU A 89 7.10 16.63 -17.40
C GLU A 89 8.32 15.75 -17.21
N ARG A 90 8.31 14.90 -16.20
CA ARG A 90 9.45 14.02 -15.91
C ARG A 90 9.36 12.67 -16.60
N MET A 91 8.33 12.51 -17.37
CA MET A 91 8.15 11.25 -18.08
C MET A 91 8.77 11.27 -19.47
#